data_ac928029a1f995c82237091d949dba03
#
_entry.id   ac928029a1f995c82237091d949dba03
#
_cell.length_a   1.000
_cell.length_b   1.000
_cell.length_c   1.000
_cell.angle_alpha   90.00
_cell.angle_beta   90.00
_cell.angle_gamma   90.00
#
_symmetry.space_group_name_H-M   'P 1'
#
loop_
_entity.id
_entity.type
_entity.pdbx_description
1 polymer ?
#
loop_
_entity_poly.entity_id
_entity_poly.type
_entity_poly.pdbx_seq_one_letter_code
_entity_poly.pdbx_strand_id
1 'polypeptide(L)'
;MAIPLEDNFTDIIGKAQRGLGISDGQLAEKSGASVEAIRRLREGEFNRETVQRVAPVLQLNAAALGELAEEKFRPNEIELEGLAQFNTPYHDMQVNAYLVSDPGTKEAVAFDSGASCAGMLEFANKNGLTIKLILLTHAHPDHVADLDSLASKTGAPVYLGSRERAGSAQAIEEGKTFTVGKLEIESRLTWGHSPGGMTFVVRGLARPVAIVGDSLFAGSMGGGNVSYPDAVKNNREKILTLPDETVLCPGHGPLTTVAEEKAHNPFFAR
;
A
#
# COMPACT_ATOMS: atom_id res chain seq x y z
N MET A 1 9.90 -17.12 -3.42
CA MET A 1 8.55 -17.22 -4.04
C MET A 1 8.04 -15.80 -4.25
N ALA A 2 7.38 -15.53 -5.36
CA ALA A 2 6.79 -14.21 -5.59
C ALA A 2 5.68 -13.94 -4.56
N ILE A 3 5.61 -12.73 -4.04
CA ILE A 3 4.55 -12.29 -3.13
C ILE A 3 3.25 -12.21 -3.95
N PRO A 4 2.14 -12.83 -3.52
CA PRO A 4 0.86 -12.76 -4.22
C PRO A 4 0.25 -11.37 -4.13
N LEU A 5 -0.70 -11.05 -5.04
CA LEU A 5 -1.54 -9.86 -4.88
C LEU A 5 -2.32 -9.95 -3.57
N GLU A 6 -2.53 -8.81 -2.91
CA GLU A 6 -3.30 -8.75 -1.64
C GLU A 6 -4.77 -9.08 -1.87
N ASP A 7 -5.35 -8.52 -2.92
CA ASP A 7 -6.77 -8.63 -3.20
C ASP A 7 -7.04 -9.39 -4.51
N ASN A 8 -8.09 -10.16 -4.52
CA ASN A 8 -8.72 -10.67 -5.71
C ASN A 8 -9.86 -9.73 -6.19
N PHE A 9 -10.48 -10.04 -7.32
CA PHE A 9 -11.53 -9.21 -7.90
C PHE A 9 -12.79 -9.08 -7.01
N THR A 10 -13.07 -10.09 -6.16
CA THR A 10 -14.23 -10.05 -5.24
C THR A 10 -13.99 -9.09 -4.09
N ASP A 11 -12.74 -9.02 -3.60
CA ASP A 11 -12.34 -8.08 -2.56
C ASP A 11 -12.46 -6.63 -3.05
N ILE A 12 -12.04 -6.37 -4.29
CA ILE A 12 -12.13 -5.07 -4.95
C ILE A 12 -13.58 -4.61 -5.08
N ILE A 13 -14.46 -5.49 -5.60
CA ILE A 13 -15.90 -5.22 -5.70
C ILE A 13 -16.46 -4.93 -4.30
N GLY A 14 -16.12 -5.75 -3.31
CA GLY A 14 -16.56 -5.58 -1.94
C GLY A 14 -16.10 -4.27 -1.30
N LYS A 15 -14.83 -3.86 -1.52
CA LYS A 15 -14.28 -2.58 -1.05
C LYS A 15 -15.01 -1.40 -1.67
N ALA A 16 -15.20 -1.40 -3.00
CA ALA A 16 -15.90 -0.32 -3.70
C ALA A 16 -17.37 -0.24 -3.26
N GLN A 17 -18.07 -1.37 -3.16
CA GLN A 17 -19.47 -1.42 -2.78
C GLN A 17 -19.68 -0.89 -1.33
N ARG A 18 -18.87 -1.32 -0.38
CA ARG A 18 -18.90 -0.81 0.99
C ARG A 18 -18.55 0.67 1.05
N GLY A 19 -17.48 1.07 0.35
CA GLY A 19 -17.01 2.45 0.32
C GLY A 19 -18.04 3.45 -0.26
N LEU A 20 -18.82 3.01 -1.24
CA LEU A 20 -19.90 3.80 -1.84
C LEU A 20 -21.25 3.68 -1.09
N GLY A 21 -21.35 2.80 -0.09
CA GLY A 21 -22.59 2.55 0.65
C GLY A 21 -23.71 1.97 -0.22
N ILE A 22 -23.38 1.18 -1.25
CA ILE A 22 -24.34 0.61 -2.22
C ILE A 22 -24.70 -0.81 -1.80
N SER A 23 -25.98 -1.10 -1.55
CA SER A 23 -26.47 -2.46 -1.29
C SER A 23 -26.54 -3.29 -2.58
N ASP A 24 -26.62 -4.64 -2.47
CA ASP A 24 -26.77 -5.52 -3.63
C ASP A 24 -28.02 -5.18 -4.47
N GLY A 25 -29.12 -4.84 -3.80
CA GLY A 25 -30.35 -4.41 -4.48
C GLY A 25 -30.19 -3.11 -5.26
N GLN A 26 -29.52 -2.11 -4.67
CA GLN A 26 -29.22 -0.84 -5.36
C GLN A 26 -28.20 -1.04 -6.50
N LEU A 27 -27.23 -1.93 -6.33
CA LEU A 27 -26.28 -2.26 -7.39
C LEU A 27 -27.00 -2.96 -8.55
N ALA A 28 -27.90 -3.90 -8.26
CA ALA A 28 -28.71 -4.56 -9.27
C ALA A 28 -29.59 -3.58 -10.06
N GLU A 29 -30.31 -2.70 -9.36
CA GLU A 29 -31.15 -1.67 -9.96
C GLU A 29 -30.35 -0.75 -10.90
N LYS A 30 -29.21 -0.24 -10.42
CA LYS A 30 -28.39 0.72 -11.18
C LYS A 30 -27.63 0.08 -12.35
N SER A 31 -27.19 -1.17 -12.21
CA SER A 31 -26.38 -1.88 -13.22
C SER A 31 -27.23 -2.65 -14.24
N GLY A 32 -28.50 -2.93 -13.91
CA GLY A 32 -29.32 -3.84 -14.68
C GLY A 32 -28.91 -5.32 -14.58
N ALA A 33 -27.98 -5.66 -13.70
CA ALA A 33 -27.65 -7.05 -13.37
C ALA A 33 -28.66 -7.60 -12.36
N SER A 34 -28.88 -8.93 -12.36
CA SER A 34 -29.71 -9.53 -11.32
C SER A 34 -28.95 -9.60 -9.98
N VAL A 35 -29.69 -9.54 -8.86
CA VAL A 35 -29.11 -9.72 -7.52
C VAL A 35 -28.35 -11.05 -7.41
N GLU A 36 -28.90 -12.10 -8.03
CA GLU A 36 -28.25 -13.42 -8.06
C GLU A 36 -26.92 -13.40 -8.82
N ALA A 37 -26.82 -12.69 -9.96
CA ALA A 37 -25.57 -12.56 -10.70
C ALA A 37 -24.52 -11.78 -9.88
N ILE A 38 -24.93 -10.73 -9.14
CA ILE A 38 -24.05 -9.99 -8.25
C ILE A 38 -23.57 -10.87 -7.10
N ARG A 39 -24.46 -11.65 -6.48
CA ARG A 39 -24.10 -12.59 -5.42
C ARG A 39 -23.05 -13.60 -5.88
N ARG A 40 -23.26 -14.26 -7.03
CA ARG A 40 -22.30 -15.20 -7.64
C ARG A 40 -20.96 -14.54 -7.92
N LEU A 41 -20.98 -13.34 -8.47
CA LEU A 41 -19.75 -12.56 -8.71
C LEU A 41 -18.95 -12.33 -7.41
N ARG A 42 -19.63 -12.03 -6.31
CA ARG A 42 -19.00 -11.85 -4.99
C ARG A 42 -18.54 -13.16 -4.34
N GLU A 43 -19.10 -14.30 -4.75
CA GLU A 43 -18.66 -15.64 -4.34
C GLU A 43 -17.51 -16.18 -5.20
N GLY A 44 -17.01 -15.37 -6.16
CA GLY A 44 -15.86 -15.74 -6.98
C GLY A 44 -16.22 -16.31 -8.35
N GLU A 45 -17.49 -16.39 -8.71
CA GLU A 45 -17.91 -16.82 -10.04
C GLU A 45 -17.78 -15.65 -11.04
N PHE A 46 -16.62 -15.56 -11.70
CA PHE A 46 -16.38 -14.50 -12.66
C PHE A 46 -17.33 -14.60 -13.87
N ASN A 47 -18.02 -13.51 -14.16
CA ASN A 47 -18.80 -13.33 -15.37
C ASN A 47 -18.51 -11.96 -15.98
N ARG A 48 -17.93 -11.94 -17.16
CA ARG A 48 -17.48 -10.72 -17.85
C ARG A 48 -18.62 -9.73 -18.10
N GLU A 49 -19.80 -10.22 -18.51
CA GLU A 49 -20.97 -9.36 -18.77
C GLU A 49 -21.44 -8.70 -17.47
N THR A 50 -21.53 -9.45 -16.38
CA THR A 50 -21.87 -8.92 -15.06
C THR A 50 -20.86 -7.87 -14.61
N VAL A 51 -19.56 -8.13 -14.75
CA VAL A 51 -18.48 -7.17 -14.42
C VAL A 51 -18.63 -5.89 -15.23
N GLN A 52 -18.87 -5.99 -16.55
CA GLN A 52 -19.07 -4.81 -17.41
C GLN A 52 -20.26 -3.93 -16.98
N ARG A 53 -21.29 -4.54 -16.40
CA ARG A 53 -22.47 -3.82 -15.90
C ARG A 53 -22.24 -3.20 -14.53
N VAL A 54 -21.61 -3.91 -13.59
CA VAL A 54 -21.47 -3.47 -12.20
C VAL A 54 -20.29 -2.52 -11.98
N ALA A 55 -19.17 -2.71 -12.68
CA ALA A 55 -17.95 -1.95 -12.46
C ALA A 55 -18.15 -0.43 -12.63
N PRO A 56 -18.87 0.10 -13.67
CA PRO A 56 -19.10 1.52 -13.79
C PRO A 56 -19.93 2.11 -12.62
N VAL A 57 -20.91 1.35 -12.11
CA VAL A 57 -21.72 1.76 -10.95
C VAL A 57 -20.88 1.86 -9.70
N LEU A 58 -19.87 0.99 -9.58
CA LEU A 58 -18.90 0.97 -8.49
C LEU A 58 -17.70 1.90 -8.73
N GLN A 59 -17.72 2.69 -9.79
CA GLN A 59 -16.62 3.59 -10.20
C GLN A 59 -15.30 2.83 -10.44
N LEU A 60 -15.39 1.58 -10.89
CA LEU A 60 -14.26 0.73 -11.23
C LEU A 60 -14.06 0.63 -12.75
N ASN A 61 -12.81 0.44 -13.16
CA ASN A 61 -12.49 0.10 -14.54
C ASN A 61 -12.81 -1.38 -14.80
N ALA A 62 -13.77 -1.65 -15.69
CA ALA A 62 -14.24 -3.01 -15.96
C ALA A 62 -13.18 -3.88 -16.66
N ALA A 63 -12.31 -3.29 -17.50
CA ALA A 63 -11.25 -4.02 -18.18
C ALA A 63 -10.17 -4.49 -17.18
N ALA A 64 -9.66 -3.56 -16.37
CA ALA A 64 -8.68 -3.86 -15.33
C ALA A 64 -9.23 -4.88 -14.30
N LEU A 65 -10.49 -4.75 -13.90
CA LEU A 65 -11.13 -5.71 -13.01
C LEU A 65 -11.24 -7.11 -13.66
N GLY A 66 -11.50 -7.16 -14.97
CA GLY A 66 -11.51 -8.41 -15.72
C GLY A 66 -10.12 -9.04 -15.84
N GLU A 67 -9.07 -8.26 -16.03
CA GLU A 67 -7.68 -8.75 -16.06
C GLU A 67 -7.28 -9.39 -14.73
N LEU A 68 -7.67 -8.79 -13.60
CA LEU A 68 -7.45 -9.36 -12.27
C LEU A 68 -8.23 -10.67 -12.06
N ALA A 69 -9.50 -10.69 -12.46
CA ALA A 69 -10.34 -11.89 -12.33
C ALA A 69 -9.84 -13.06 -13.19
N GLU A 70 -9.17 -12.78 -14.30
CA GLU A 70 -8.57 -13.76 -15.21
C GLU A 70 -7.08 -14.04 -14.88
N GLU A 71 -6.57 -13.52 -13.75
CA GLU A 71 -5.17 -13.65 -13.30
C GLU A 71 -4.13 -13.18 -14.34
N LYS A 72 -4.51 -12.21 -15.18
CA LYS A 72 -3.66 -11.68 -16.25
C LYS A 72 -2.75 -10.54 -15.78
N PHE A 73 -3.15 -9.83 -14.74
CA PHE A 73 -2.32 -8.79 -14.15
C PHE A 73 -1.43 -9.36 -13.07
N ARG A 74 -0.14 -9.12 -13.21
CA ARG A 74 0.88 -9.26 -12.16
C ARG A 74 1.88 -8.14 -12.36
N PRO A 75 2.25 -7.39 -11.32
CA PRO A 75 3.27 -6.36 -11.47
C PRO A 75 4.62 -7.00 -11.82
N ASN A 76 5.45 -6.25 -12.53
CA ASN A 76 6.80 -6.68 -12.85
C ASN A 76 7.65 -6.84 -11.58
N GLU A 77 8.58 -7.79 -11.58
CA GLU A 77 9.55 -7.90 -10.51
C GLU A 77 10.45 -6.65 -10.50
N ILE A 78 10.64 -6.08 -9.31
CA ILE A 78 11.42 -4.87 -9.12
C ILE A 78 12.62 -5.18 -8.24
N GLU A 79 13.81 -5.02 -8.80
CA GLU A 79 15.06 -4.98 -8.06
C GLU A 79 15.60 -3.55 -8.10
N LEU A 80 15.86 -2.97 -6.94
CA LEU A 80 16.39 -1.62 -6.81
C LEU A 80 17.45 -1.59 -5.70
N GLU A 81 18.67 -1.24 -6.06
CA GLU A 81 19.75 -1.08 -5.09
C GLU A 81 19.35 -0.03 -4.04
N GLY A 82 19.51 -0.37 -2.77
CA GLY A 82 19.12 0.47 -1.65
C GLY A 82 17.68 0.25 -1.17
N LEU A 83 16.86 -0.57 -1.82
CA LEU A 83 15.52 -0.96 -1.36
C LEU A 83 15.49 -2.44 -0.98
N ALA A 84 15.02 -2.76 0.23
CA ALA A 84 14.76 -4.13 0.67
C ALA A 84 13.35 -4.24 1.24
N GLN A 85 12.61 -5.27 0.82
CA GLN A 85 11.26 -5.62 1.29
C GLN A 85 11.35 -6.81 2.24
N PHE A 86 10.66 -6.73 3.37
CA PHE A 86 10.52 -7.78 4.37
C PHE A 86 9.04 -8.11 4.52
N ASN A 87 8.65 -9.27 4.00
CA ASN A 87 7.28 -9.75 4.07
C ASN A 87 7.18 -10.78 5.19
N THR A 88 6.37 -10.50 6.20
CA THR A 88 6.28 -11.29 7.44
C THR A 88 4.84 -11.71 7.75
N PRO A 89 4.62 -12.96 8.23
CA PRO A 89 3.30 -13.44 8.55
C PRO A 89 2.73 -12.75 9.80
N TYR A 90 1.48 -12.31 9.71
CA TYR A 90 0.71 -11.77 10.81
C TYR A 90 -0.69 -12.42 10.81
N HIS A 91 -0.94 -13.35 11.74
CA HIS A 91 -2.15 -14.20 11.74
C HIS A 91 -2.33 -14.92 10.40
N ASP A 92 -3.41 -14.62 9.67
CA ASP A 92 -3.79 -15.19 8.39
C ASP A 92 -3.37 -14.35 7.17
N MET A 93 -2.65 -13.25 7.39
CA MET A 93 -2.18 -12.33 6.36
C MET A 93 -0.65 -12.20 6.36
N GLN A 94 -0.13 -11.50 5.36
CA GLN A 94 1.28 -11.11 5.26
C GLN A 94 1.37 -9.59 5.28
N VAL A 95 2.32 -9.04 6.03
CA VAL A 95 2.56 -7.59 6.08
C VAL A 95 3.97 -7.27 5.64
N ASN A 96 4.13 -6.16 4.94
CA ASN A 96 5.41 -5.66 4.47
C ASN A 96 5.99 -4.60 5.41
N ALA A 97 7.29 -4.67 5.60
CA ALA A 97 8.12 -3.60 6.11
C ALA A 97 9.28 -3.37 5.14
N TYR A 98 9.87 -2.19 5.16
CA TYR A 98 10.90 -1.83 4.18
C TYR A 98 12.13 -1.23 4.86
N LEU A 99 13.29 -1.46 4.23
CA LEU A 99 14.51 -0.74 4.53
C LEU A 99 14.98 -0.03 3.27
N VAL A 100 15.11 1.30 3.35
CA VAL A 100 15.71 2.08 2.27
C VAL A 100 17.03 2.62 2.75
N SER A 101 18.12 2.34 2.02
CA SER A 101 19.48 2.70 2.42
C SER A 101 20.21 3.49 1.32
N ASP A 102 21.03 4.45 1.73
CA ASP A 102 22.01 5.08 0.85
C ASP A 102 23.20 4.14 0.67
N PRO A 103 23.45 3.61 -0.55
CA PRO A 103 24.57 2.71 -0.79
C PRO A 103 25.93 3.32 -0.48
N GLY A 104 26.06 4.65 -0.57
CA GLY A 104 27.32 5.37 -0.34
C GLY A 104 27.67 5.55 1.13
N THR A 105 26.70 5.96 1.97
CA THR A 105 26.95 6.22 3.40
C THR A 105 26.65 5.02 4.29
N LYS A 106 25.92 4.01 3.77
CA LYS A 106 25.40 2.87 4.54
C LYS A 106 24.39 3.27 5.63
N GLU A 107 23.86 4.47 5.56
CA GLU A 107 22.77 4.91 6.42
C GLU A 107 21.43 4.49 5.82
N ALA A 108 20.47 4.10 6.69
CA ALA A 108 19.21 3.52 6.28
C ALA A 108 18.03 4.07 7.09
N VAL A 109 16.85 3.98 6.48
CA VAL A 109 15.55 4.29 7.09
C VAL A 109 14.70 3.03 7.05
N ALA A 110 14.13 2.66 8.20
CA ALA A 110 13.14 1.60 8.30
C ALA A 110 11.73 2.20 8.15
N PHE A 111 10.89 1.52 7.40
CA PHE A 111 9.48 1.87 7.24
C PHE A 111 8.63 0.70 7.73
N ASP A 112 7.84 0.96 8.77
CA ASP A 112 7.11 0.00 9.56
C ASP A 112 8.03 -1.06 10.21
N SER A 113 7.53 -1.84 11.15
CA SER A 113 8.25 -2.95 11.75
C SER A 113 7.85 -4.30 11.15
N GLY A 114 6.68 -4.35 10.53
CA GLY A 114 6.02 -5.61 10.19
C GLY A 114 5.66 -6.41 11.43
N ALA A 115 5.31 -7.67 11.23
CA ALA A 115 5.06 -8.62 12.31
C ALA A 115 6.35 -9.03 13.04
N SER A 116 7.51 -8.94 12.37
CA SER A 116 8.84 -9.18 12.93
C SER A 116 9.90 -8.36 12.21
N CYS A 117 10.69 -7.62 12.94
CA CYS A 117 11.83 -6.87 12.42
C CYS A 117 13.13 -7.69 12.32
N ALA A 118 13.11 -8.97 12.71
CA ALA A 118 14.33 -9.80 12.81
C ALA A 118 15.09 -9.89 11.47
N GLY A 119 14.38 -10.18 10.37
CA GLY A 119 14.99 -10.25 9.04
C GLY A 119 15.55 -8.90 8.55
N MET A 120 14.89 -7.79 8.88
CA MET A 120 15.37 -6.44 8.58
C MET A 120 16.68 -6.13 9.33
N LEU A 121 16.74 -6.45 10.61
CA LEU A 121 17.94 -6.24 11.44
C LEU A 121 19.10 -7.14 11.00
N GLU A 122 18.82 -8.40 10.68
CA GLU A 122 19.83 -9.32 10.12
C GLU A 122 20.37 -8.79 8.79
N PHE A 123 19.49 -8.36 7.89
CA PHE A 123 19.88 -7.77 6.61
C PHE A 123 20.73 -6.50 6.81
N ALA A 124 20.31 -5.61 7.71
CA ALA A 124 21.07 -4.40 8.02
C ALA A 124 22.47 -4.72 8.53
N ASN A 125 22.57 -5.64 9.49
CA ASN A 125 23.86 -6.08 10.05
C ASN A 125 24.78 -6.71 8.98
N LYS A 126 24.26 -7.65 8.19
CA LYS A 126 25.02 -8.33 7.12
C LYS A 126 25.57 -7.36 6.07
N ASN A 127 24.85 -6.28 5.77
CA ASN A 127 25.25 -5.28 4.76
C ASN A 127 25.96 -4.06 5.36
N GLY A 128 26.23 -4.04 6.68
CA GLY A 128 26.87 -2.93 7.37
C GLY A 128 26.03 -1.66 7.39
N LEU A 129 24.69 -1.78 7.36
CA LEU A 129 23.78 -0.65 7.36
C LEU A 129 23.50 -0.17 8.78
N THR A 130 23.38 1.15 8.95
CA THR A 130 22.98 1.78 10.20
C THR A 130 21.59 2.40 10.04
N ILE A 131 20.59 1.86 10.73
CA ILE A 131 19.24 2.41 10.73
C ILE A 131 19.22 3.69 11.57
N LYS A 132 18.99 4.84 10.92
CA LYS A 132 19.03 6.18 11.51
C LYS A 132 17.64 6.70 11.87
N LEU A 133 16.58 6.12 11.29
CA LEU A 133 15.24 6.63 11.34
C LEU A 133 14.23 5.49 11.16
N ILE A 134 13.12 5.55 11.90
CA ILE A 134 11.96 4.67 11.73
C ILE A 134 10.76 5.54 11.41
N LEU A 135 10.13 5.31 10.27
CA LEU A 135 8.95 6.01 9.80
C LEU A 135 7.78 5.03 9.70
N LEU A 136 6.67 5.31 10.35
CA LEU A 136 5.48 4.47 10.34
C LEU A 136 4.46 5.01 9.35
N THR A 137 3.98 4.14 8.45
CA THR A 137 2.93 4.51 7.51
C THR A 137 1.61 4.77 8.22
N HIS A 138 1.27 3.92 9.18
CA HIS A 138 0.10 4.06 10.06
C HIS A 138 0.23 3.12 11.28
N ALA A 139 -0.75 3.12 12.18
CA ALA A 139 -0.66 2.43 13.47
C ALA A 139 -1.50 1.14 13.54
N HIS A 140 -1.83 0.48 12.43
CA HIS A 140 -2.48 -0.83 12.51
C HIS A 140 -1.53 -1.86 13.11
N PRO A 141 -2.06 -2.83 13.91
CA PRO A 141 -1.25 -3.72 14.73
C PRO A 141 -0.19 -4.52 13.95
N ASP A 142 -0.46 -4.93 12.74
CA ASP A 142 0.44 -5.68 11.88
C ASP A 142 1.66 -4.86 11.41
N HIS A 143 1.49 -3.55 11.23
CA HIS A 143 2.58 -2.63 10.84
C HIS A 143 3.51 -2.26 12.00
N VAL A 144 3.02 -2.32 13.23
CA VAL A 144 3.74 -1.89 14.43
C VAL A 144 4.00 -3.02 15.43
N ALA A 145 3.74 -4.28 15.06
CA ALA A 145 3.78 -5.43 15.97
C ALA A 145 5.15 -5.61 16.66
N ASP A 146 6.26 -5.33 15.98
CA ASP A 146 7.62 -5.48 16.53
C ASP A 146 8.35 -4.12 16.64
N LEU A 147 7.59 -3.01 16.74
CA LEU A 147 8.12 -1.66 16.79
C LEU A 147 9.06 -1.43 17.99
N ASP A 148 8.66 -1.89 19.18
CA ASP A 148 9.45 -1.70 20.39
C ASP A 148 10.81 -2.41 20.29
N SER A 149 10.83 -3.61 19.67
CA SER A 149 12.06 -4.36 19.40
C SER A 149 12.94 -3.62 18.37
N LEU A 150 12.35 -3.13 17.28
CA LEU A 150 13.09 -2.38 16.25
C LEU A 150 13.68 -1.09 16.83
N ALA A 151 12.90 -0.31 17.56
CA ALA A 151 13.34 0.96 18.17
C ALA A 151 14.43 0.73 19.22
N SER A 152 14.26 -0.26 20.12
CA SER A 152 15.24 -0.55 21.17
C SER A 152 16.58 -1.06 20.64
N LYS A 153 16.56 -1.89 19.60
CA LYS A 153 17.78 -2.48 19.00
C LYS A 153 18.54 -1.49 18.12
N THR A 154 17.87 -0.53 17.51
CA THR A 154 18.50 0.47 16.64
C THR A 154 18.85 1.77 17.36
N GLY A 155 18.11 2.13 18.40
CA GLY A 155 18.17 3.45 19.03
C GLY A 155 17.66 4.58 18.13
N ALA A 156 17.06 4.26 16.98
CA ALA A 156 16.60 5.23 16.02
C ALA A 156 15.30 5.91 16.48
N PRO A 157 15.12 7.23 16.25
CA PRO A 157 13.88 7.92 16.53
C PRO A 157 12.76 7.41 15.64
N VAL A 158 11.55 7.33 16.21
CA VAL A 158 10.34 6.85 15.54
C VAL A 158 9.40 8.03 15.26
N TYR A 159 8.82 8.08 14.06
CA TYR A 159 7.84 9.08 13.66
C TYR A 159 6.59 8.46 13.03
N LEU A 160 5.45 9.10 13.27
CA LEU A 160 4.12 8.67 12.83
C LEU A 160 3.23 9.88 12.55
N GLY A 161 2.28 9.76 11.66
CA GLY A 161 1.27 10.81 11.40
C GLY A 161 0.57 11.27 12.68
N SER A 162 0.42 12.59 12.86
CA SER A 162 -0.05 13.21 14.11
C SER A 162 -1.45 12.74 14.58
N ARG A 163 -2.24 12.17 13.68
CA ARG A 163 -3.60 11.69 13.98
C ARG A 163 -3.64 10.26 14.54
N GLU A 164 -2.48 9.64 14.73
CA GLU A 164 -2.33 8.28 15.24
C GLU A 164 -1.36 8.20 16.42
N ARG A 165 -1.30 7.04 17.08
CA ARG A 165 -0.42 6.78 18.22
C ARG A 165 0.17 5.37 18.11
N ALA A 166 1.48 5.24 18.27
CA ALA A 166 2.17 3.96 18.39
C ALA A 166 3.42 4.12 19.27
N GLY A 167 3.48 3.41 20.38
CA GLY A 167 4.63 3.43 21.28
C GLY A 167 5.10 4.86 21.62
N SER A 168 6.40 5.11 21.48
CA SER A 168 7.05 6.40 21.70
C SER A 168 7.19 7.25 20.43
N ALA A 169 6.46 6.95 19.36
CA ALA A 169 6.55 7.66 18.09
C ALA A 169 6.21 9.15 18.24
N GLN A 170 7.04 9.98 17.63
CA GLN A 170 6.85 11.43 17.56
C GLN A 170 5.89 11.76 16.42
N ALA A 171 4.98 12.69 16.66
CA ALA A 171 3.99 13.11 15.68
C ALA A 171 4.62 13.96 14.57
N ILE A 172 4.23 13.66 13.31
CA ILE A 172 4.57 14.48 12.15
C ILE A 172 3.34 14.89 11.36
N GLU A 173 3.47 15.98 10.63
CA GLU A 173 2.47 16.49 9.71
C GLU A 173 2.90 16.26 8.25
N GLU A 174 1.96 16.47 7.32
CA GLU A 174 2.25 16.49 5.89
C GLU A 174 3.33 17.52 5.54
N GLY A 175 4.21 17.18 4.59
CA GLY A 175 5.29 18.05 4.16
C GLY A 175 6.53 18.02 5.06
N LYS A 176 6.55 17.21 6.12
CA LYS A 176 7.77 16.98 6.89
C LYS A 176 8.81 16.28 6.01
N THR A 177 10.02 16.81 6.02
CA THR A 177 11.17 16.25 5.30
C THR A 177 12.21 15.70 6.27
N PHE A 178 12.89 14.64 5.82
CA PHE A 178 14.02 14.02 6.50
C PHE A 178 15.15 13.80 5.50
N THR A 179 16.39 13.83 6.00
CA THR A 179 17.59 13.50 5.21
C THR A 179 18.36 12.41 5.93
N VAL A 180 18.68 11.32 5.23
CA VAL A 180 19.52 10.21 5.73
C VAL A 180 20.52 9.84 4.63
N GLY A 181 21.80 10.12 4.86
CA GLY A 181 22.80 10.09 3.79
C GLY A 181 22.41 11.01 2.64
N LYS A 182 22.24 10.47 1.44
CA LYS A 182 21.74 11.19 0.24
C LYS A 182 20.25 11.04 0.02
N LEU A 183 19.57 10.29 0.89
CA LEU A 183 18.15 10.10 0.76
C LEU A 183 17.40 11.33 1.27
N GLU A 184 16.48 11.82 0.46
CA GLU A 184 15.51 12.85 0.82
C GLU A 184 14.13 12.22 0.94
N ILE A 185 13.48 12.32 2.10
CA ILE A 185 12.20 11.71 2.40
C ILE A 185 11.18 12.80 2.69
N GLU A 186 10.06 12.81 1.95
CA GLU A 186 8.93 13.73 2.11
C GLU A 186 7.70 12.96 2.59
N SER A 187 7.06 13.42 3.67
CA SER A 187 5.80 12.84 4.14
C SER A 187 4.59 13.47 3.44
N ARG A 188 3.63 12.64 3.03
CA ARG A 188 2.33 13.02 2.47
C ARG A 188 1.22 12.38 3.28
N LEU A 189 0.23 13.15 3.69
CA LEU A 189 -0.92 12.64 4.43
C LEU A 189 -1.89 11.94 3.45
N THR A 190 -1.89 10.61 3.44
CA THR A 190 -2.73 9.79 2.55
C THR A 190 -3.79 9.02 3.35
N TRP A 191 -4.44 9.72 4.26
CA TRP A 191 -5.48 9.18 5.13
C TRP A 191 -6.72 8.70 4.37
N GLY A 192 -7.53 7.89 5.04
CA GLY A 192 -8.78 7.32 4.51
C GLY A 192 -8.90 5.84 4.79
N HIS A 193 -7.80 5.08 4.67
CA HIS A 193 -7.68 3.74 5.23
C HIS A 193 -7.55 3.81 6.77
N SER A 194 -6.63 4.63 7.25
CA SER A 194 -6.44 4.97 8.65
C SER A 194 -6.55 6.48 8.87
N PRO A 195 -6.74 6.98 10.11
CA PRO A 195 -6.95 8.41 10.38
C PRO A 195 -5.76 9.30 10.01
N GLY A 196 -4.55 8.77 10.16
CA GLY A 196 -3.29 9.49 9.97
C GLY A 196 -2.33 8.82 9.01
N GLY A 197 -2.84 7.99 8.08
CA GLY A 197 -2.02 7.26 7.11
C GLY A 197 -1.10 8.17 6.31
N MET A 198 0.18 7.82 6.27
CA MET A 198 1.25 8.56 5.60
C MET A 198 1.83 7.75 4.44
N THR A 199 2.11 8.46 3.35
CA THR A 199 3.02 8.01 2.30
C THR A 199 4.33 8.74 2.43
N PHE A 200 5.44 8.02 2.32
CA PHE A 200 6.78 8.60 2.33
C PHE A 200 7.42 8.49 0.95
N VAL A 201 7.65 9.65 0.32
CA VAL A 201 8.33 9.71 -0.99
C VAL A 201 9.81 9.86 -0.76
N VAL A 202 10.59 8.86 -1.19
CA VAL A 202 12.04 8.80 -1.03
C VAL A 202 12.71 9.06 -2.36
N ARG A 203 13.65 10.01 -2.38
CA ARG A 203 14.53 10.34 -3.51
C ARG A 203 15.98 10.08 -3.11
N GLY A 204 16.86 9.98 -4.10
CA GLY A 204 18.30 9.72 -3.88
C GLY A 204 18.74 8.31 -4.28
N LEU A 205 17.82 7.42 -4.65
CA LEU A 205 18.10 6.17 -5.36
C LEU A 205 18.02 6.36 -6.88
N ALA A 206 18.34 5.32 -7.64
CA ALA A 206 18.27 5.35 -9.10
C ALA A 206 16.86 5.64 -9.65
N ARG A 207 15.83 5.31 -8.88
CA ARG A 207 14.41 5.62 -9.13
C ARG A 207 13.77 6.15 -7.85
N PRO A 208 12.78 7.06 -7.93
CA PRO A 208 11.99 7.41 -6.75
C PRO A 208 11.26 6.20 -6.18
N VAL A 209 11.12 6.18 -4.86
CA VAL A 209 10.37 5.16 -4.12
C VAL A 209 9.30 5.85 -3.30
N ALA A 210 8.10 5.30 -3.24
CA ALA A 210 7.05 5.76 -2.36
C ALA A 210 6.57 4.59 -1.47
N ILE A 211 6.78 4.71 -0.16
CA ILE A 211 6.25 3.77 0.82
C ILE A 211 4.82 4.22 1.11
N VAL A 212 3.86 3.46 0.61
CA VAL A 212 2.45 3.88 0.58
C VAL A 212 1.60 3.24 1.68
N GLY A 213 2.15 2.25 2.41
CA GLY A 213 1.38 1.49 3.39
C GLY A 213 0.08 0.96 2.78
N ASP A 214 -1.00 1.07 3.51
CA ASP A 214 -2.32 0.58 3.07
C ASP A 214 -3.14 1.61 2.30
N SER A 215 -2.50 2.66 1.80
CA SER A 215 -3.18 3.58 0.89
C SER A 215 -3.45 2.92 -0.46
N LEU A 216 -2.48 2.17 -0.99
CA LEU A 216 -2.56 1.53 -2.31
C LEU A 216 -1.86 0.18 -2.29
N PHE A 217 -2.42 -0.80 -3.00
CA PHE A 217 -1.83 -2.12 -3.25
C PHE A 217 -1.67 -2.36 -4.74
N ALA A 218 -0.84 -3.31 -5.13
CA ALA A 218 -0.73 -3.72 -6.53
C ALA A 218 -2.09 -4.21 -7.06
N GLY A 219 -2.66 -3.48 -8.02
CA GLY A 219 -3.97 -3.75 -8.58
C GLY A 219 -5.16 -3.46 -7.67
N SER A 220 -4.96 -2.84 -6.51
CA SER A 220 -6.03 -2.53 -5.56
C SER A 220 -5.70 -1.32 -4.68
N MET A 221 -6.42 -1.15 -3.58
CA MET A 221 -6.17 -0.17 -2.53
C MET A 221 -6.64 -0.71 -1.18
N GLY A 222 -6.11 -0.18 -0.10
CA GLY A 222 -6.61 -0.45 1.25
C GLY A 222 -8.08 -0.07 1.39
N GLY A 223 -8.79 -0.74 2.26
CA GLY A 223 -10.18 -0.39 2.55
C GLY A 223 -10.31 1.05 3.04
N GLY A 224 -11.30 1.79 2.56
CA GLY A 224 -11.60 3.15 3.03
C GLY A 224 -12.32 3.14 4.37
N ASN A 225 -11.68 2.55 5.39
CA ASN A 225 -12.33 2.26 6.68
C ASN A 225 -12.71 3.52 7.47
N VAL A 226 -11.96 4.61 7.27
CA VAL A 226 -12.23 5.94 7.86
C VAL A 226 -12.99 6.81 6.88
N SER A 227 -12.54 6.87 5.62
CA SER A 227 -13.17 7.65 4.57
C SER A 227 -12.79 7.12 3.19
N TYR A 228 -13.69 6.42 2.54
CA TYR A 228 -13.46 5.91 1.19
C TYR A 228 -13.24 7.02 0.15
N PRO A 229 -14.05 8.12 0.12
CA PRO A 229 -13.81 9.21 -0.82
C PRO A 229 -12.43 9.86 -0.67
N ASP A 230 -11.97 10.05 0.58
CA ASP A 230 -10.66 10.64 0.85
C ASP A 230 -9.53 9.67 0.51
N ALA A 231 -9.68 8.37 0.78
CA ALA A 231 -8.71 7.35 0.36
C ALA A 231 -8.52 7.38 -1.17
N VAL A 232 -9.61 7.34 -1.95
CA VAL A 232 -9.56 7.42 -3.41
C VAL A 232 -8.94 8.74 -3.88
N LYS A 233 -9.35 9.87 -3.28
CA LYS A 233 -8.83 11.20 -3.62
C LYS A 233 -7.33 11.30 -3.35
N ASN A 234 -6.87 10.90 -2.16
CA ASN A 234 -5.46 10.96 -1.78
C ASN A 234 -4.58 10.10 -2.67
N ASN A 235 -5.02 8.89 -3.03
CA ASN A 235 -4.32 8.05 -4.01
C ASN A 235 -4.15 8.77 -5.35
N ARG A 236 -5.22 9.38 -5.88
CA ARG A 236 -5.18 10.09 -7.17
C ARG A 236 -4.30 11.34 -7.14
N GLU A 237 -4.39 12.14 -6.08
CA GLU A 237 -3.75 13.46 -6.01
C GLU A 237 -2.32 13.41 -5.45
N LYS A 238 -2.00 12.43 -4.59
CA LYS A 238 -0.73 12.42 -3.86
C LYS A 238 0.20 11.26 -4.19
N ILE A 239 -0.33 10.14 -4.71
CA ILE A 239 0.48 8.97 -5.10
C ILE A 239 0.58 8.87 -6.61
N LEU A 240 -0.56 8.83 -7.32
CA LEU A 240 -0.58 8.61 -8.76
C LEU A 240 -0.18 9.86 -9.59
N THR A 241 0.14 10.98 -8.94
CA THR A 241 0.78 12.16 -9.57
C THR A 241 2.31 12.09 -9.53
N LEU A 242 2.90 11.11 -8.86
CA LEU A 242 4.33 10.87 -8.90
C LEU A 242 4.76 10.41 -10.31
N PRO A 243 6.06 10.53 -10.65
CA PRO A 243 6.60 10.02 -11.92
C PRO A 243 6.22 8.55 -12.16
N ASP A 244 5.97 8.17 -13.41
CA ASP A 244 5.48 6.83 -13.77
C ASP A 244 6.44 5.70 -13.35
N GLU A 245 7.75 5.96 -13.34
CA GLU A 245 8.79 5.02 -12.90
C GLU A 245 8.89 4.87 -11.36
N THR A 246 8.15 5.66 -10.57
CA THR A 246 8.20 5.58 -9.11
C THR A 246 7.80 4.20 -8.64
N VAL A 247 8.65 3.56 -7.85
CA VAL A 247 8.36 2.28 -7.20
C VAL A 247 7.41 2.52 -6.03
N LEU A 248 6.29 1.84 -6.04
CA LEU A 248 5.32 1.85 -4.94
C LEU A 248 5.54 0.63 -4.04
N CYS A 249 5.64 0.90 -2.75
CA CYS A 249 5.91 -0.07 -1.69
C CYS A 249 4.67 -0.18 -0.78
N PRO A 250 3.74 -1.11 -1.06
CA PRO A 250 2.50 -1.26 -0.31
C PRO A 250 2.71 -2.00 1.01
N GLY A 251 1.78 -1.79 1.97
CA GLY A 251 1.77 -2.53 3.23
C GLY A 251 1.50 -4.04 3.06
N HIS A 252 0.82 -4.42 2.00
CA HIS A 252 0.53 -5.81 1.64
C HIS A 252 0.73 -6.06 0.14
N GLY A 253 1.03 -7.31 -0.21
CA GLY A 253 1.25 -7.70 -1.60
C GLY A 253 2.62 -7.30 -2.16
N PRO A 254 2.82 -7.41 -3.49
CA PRO A 254 4.09 -7.14 -4.15
C PRO A 254 4.32 -5.65 -4.38
N LEU A 255 5.59 -5.30 -4.68
CA LEU A 255 5.94 -4.00 -5.24
C LEU A 255 5.23 -3.77 -6.57
N THR A 256 4.98 -2.51 -6.90
CA THR A 256 4.43 -2.09 -8.19
C THR A 256 5.01 -0.73 -8.59
N THR A 257 4.49 -0.11 -9.64
CA THR A 257 4.86 1.22 -10.09
C THR A 257 3.63 2.11 -10.32
N VAL A 258 3.84 3.42 -10.31
CA VAL A 258 2.77 4.37 -10.66
C VAL A 258 2.21 4.09 -12.06
N ALA A 259 3.07 3.71 -13.02
CA ALA A 259 2.63 3.36 -14.38
C ALA A 259 1.71 2.15 -14.39
N GLU A 260 2.07 1.07 -13.66
CA GLU A 260 1.26 -0.15 -13.59
C GLU A 260 -0.09 0.12 -12.94
N GLU A 261 -0.12 0.89 -11.85
CA GLU A 261 -1.37 1.22 -11.17
C GLU A 261 -2.29 2.12 -12.01
N LYS A 262 -1.73 3.05 -12.79
CA LYS A 262 -2.51 3.84 -13.75
C LYS A 262 -3.09 3.00 -14.88
N ALA A 263 -2.43 1.90 -15.25
CA ALA A 263 -2.85 1.03 -16.35
C ALA A 263 -3.82 -0.08 -15.90
N HIS A 264 -3.57 -0.68 -14.74
CA HIS A 264 -4.17 -1.96 -14.37
C HIS A 264 -4.97 -1.96 -13.05
N ASN A 265 -4.89 -0.88 -12.24
CA ASN A 265 -5.65 -0.84 -10.99
C ASN A 265 -7.12 -0.49 -11.26
N PRO A 266 -8.11 -1.35 -10.92
CA PRO A 266 -9.52 -1.08 -11.20
C PRO A 266 -10.07 0.22 -10.61
N PHE A 267 -9.52 0.71 -9.50
CA PHE A 267 -9.92 1.98 -8.89
C PHE A 267 -9.37 3.20 -9.64
N PHE A 268 -8.28 3.04 -10.42
CA PHE A 268 -7.50 4.16 -10.92
C PHE A 268 -7.19 4.10 -12.42
N ALA A 269 -7.24 2.93 -13.07
CA ALA A 269 -7.00 2.76 -14.50
C ALA A 269 -7.99 3.59 -15.33
N ARG A 270 -7.46 4.19 -16.44
CA ARG A 270 -8.20 5.06 -17.33
C ARG A 270 -8.22 4.53 -18.76
#